data_9e66584a20ed9c1c7593a4068df219a7
#
_entry.id   9e66584a20ed9c1c7593a4068df219a7
#
_cell.length_a   1.000
_cell.length_b   1.000
_cell.length_c   1.000
_cell.angle_alpha   90.00
_cell.angle_beta   90.00
_cell.angle_gamma   90.00
#
_symmetry.space_group_name_H-M   'P 1'
#
loop_
_entity.id
_entity.type
_entity.pdbx_description
1 polymer ?
#
loop_
_entity_poly.entity_id
_entity_poly.type
_entity_poly.pdbx_seq_one_letter_code
_entity_poly.pdbx_strand_id
1 'polypeptide(L)'
;MKKYLVVFSLMLCLQHAFAGKPVKEWGRLQVISTQLCDQYGRPIVLRGVSFGWHNIWPRFYNKGAVKALATDWHATVIRAAMGIKIEDNYLENPSFAKECIETVVKAAIKNDVYVIMDWHAHETYTQEAKEWFGYFAKKYGKYPNIIYEIFNEPVNQSWESLKEYAREVITEIRKYDPSNVILVGCPHWDQDIDIVAASPLTGFDNIMYTVHFYAATHGSYLRNKMVEAHKTLPIFVSECAGMEASGNGPLNYPEWQKWIDTMEKERISWVNWSVSDKDETCSMFLPRAKADGKWPADVIKEYGKKVKSNLLKYNP
;
A
#
# COMPACT_ATOMS: atom_id res chain seq x y z
N MET A 1 58.85 15.60 -12.36
CA MET A 1 57.77 15.62 -11.35
C MET A 1 56.44 15.75 -12.07
N LYS A 2 55.68 14.65 -12.24
CA LYS A 2 54.35 14.67 -12.87
C LYS A 2 53.33 14.94 -11.78
N LYS A 3 52.58 16.04 -11.86
CA LYS A 3 51.48 16.36 -10.98
C LYS A 3 50.23 15.59 -11.45
N TYR A 4 49.74 14.66 -10.65
CA TYR A 4 48.43 14.01 -10.87
C TYR A 4 47.32 14.94 -10.35
N LEU A 5 46.47 15.38 -11.25
CA LEU A 5 45.27 16.14 -10.95
C LEU A 5 44.17 15.11 -10.58
N VAL A 6 43.85 15.03 -9.31
CA VAL A 6 42.72 14.22 -8.83
C VAL A 6 41.44 15.04 -9.04
N VAL A 7 40.63 14.67 -10.02
CA VAL A 7 39.31 15.25 -10.24
C VAL A 7 38.37 14.57 -9.30
N PHE A 8 37.98 15.24 -8.21
CA PHE A 8 36.84 14.83 -7.36
C PHE A 8 35.55 15.13 -8.11
N SER A 9 34.91 14.10 -8.66
CA SER A 9 33.58 14.21 -9.21
C SER A 9 32.58 14.32 -8.03
N LEU A 10 32.14 15.55 -7.74
CA LEU A 10 31.02 15.79 -6.83
C LEU A 10 29.74 15.28 -7.52
N MET A 11 29.27 14.10 -7.13
CA MET A 11 27.95 13.63 -7.46
C MET A 11 26.94 14.52 -6.71
N LEU A 12 26.48 15.60 -7.34
CA LEU A 12 25.31 16.35 -6.86
C LEU A 12 24.12 15.41 -6.93
N CYS A 13 23.70 14.88 -5.78
CA CYS A 13 22.35 14.36 -5.62
C CYS A 13 21.40 15.55 -5.79
N LEU A 14 20.91 15.76 -7.00
CA LEU A 14 19.76 16.59 -7.26
C LEU A 14 18.58 15.95 -6.52
N GLN A 15 18.27 16.46 -5.33
CA GLN A 15 16.98 16.24 -4.71
C GLN A 15 15.95 16.91 -5.63
N HIS A 16 15.34 16.13 -6.51
CA HIS A 16 14.19 16.60 -7.27
C HIS A 16 13.07 16.87 -6.27
N ALA A 17 12.71 18.14 -6.14
CA ALA A 17 11.52 18.53 -5.40
C ALA A 17 10.34 17.72 -5.97
N PHE A 18 9.60 17.02 -5.12
CA PHE A 18 8.46 16.21 -5.51
C PHE A 18 7.41 17.11 -6.16
N ALA A 19 7.22 17.00 -7.46
CA ALA A 19 6.30 17.86 -8.21
C ALA A 19 4.85 17.37 -8.15
N GLY A 20 4.48 16.48 -7.22
CA GLY A 20 3.13 15.95 -7.02
C GLY A 20 2.60 15.08 -8.17
N LYS A 21 3.49 14.51 -9.00
CA LYS A 21 3.14 13.66 -10.15
C LYS A 21 4.00 12.40 -10.23
N PRO A 22 3.92 11.50 -9.23
CA PRO A 22 4.83 10.37 -9.13
C PRO A 22 4.75 9.41 -10.33
N VAL A 23 3.58 9.18 -10.91
CA VAL A 23 3.46 8.26 -12.05
C VAL A 23 4.07 8.83 -13.31
N LYS A 24 3.95 10.12 -13.54
CA LYS A 24 4.61 10.79 -14.67
C LYS A 24 6.13 10.74 -14.54
N GLU A 25 6.64 10.84 -13.32
CA GLU A 25 8.09 10.83 -13.03
C GLU A 25 8.66 9.40 -13.05
N TRP A 26 8.00 8.47 -12.37
CA TRP A 26 8.52 7.12 -12.13
C TRP A 26 8.01 6.08 -13.14
N GLY A 27 6.89 6.36 -13.81
CA GLY A 27 6.31 5.48 -14.84
C GLY A 27 5.81 4.16 -14.28
N ARG A 28 5.95 3.11 -15.08
CA ARG A 28 5.58 1.75 -14.67
C ARG A 28 6.59 1.20 -13.68
N LEU A 29 6.08 0.72 -12.56
CA LEU A 29 6.91 0.14 -11.50
C LEU A 29 7.41 -1.25 -11.88
N GLN A 30 8.57 -1.59 -11.36
CA GLN A 30 9.16 -2.91 -11.50
C GLN A 30 9.85 -3.32 -10.20
N VAL A 31 9.94 -4.62 -9.97
CA VAL A 31 10.67 -5.20 -8.85
C VAL A 31 12.01 -5.68 -9.33
N ILE A 32 13.10 -5.12 -8.78
CA ILE A 32 14.46 -5.52 -9.11
C ILE A 32 15.14 -5.97 -7.82
N SER A 33 15.50 -7.25 -7.75
CA SER A 33 15.98 -7.88 -6.52
C SER A 33 14.95 -7.71 -5.40
N THR A 34 15.29 -7.01 -4.32
CA THR A 34 14.40 -6.77 -3.18
C THR A 34 13.76 -5.38 -3.20
N GLN A 35 13.98 -4.57 -4.24
CA GLN A 35 13.56 -3.18 -4.27
C GLN A 35 12.41 -2.92 -5.26
N LEU A 36 11.47 -2.06 -4.86
CA LEU A 36 10.55 -1.42 -5.79
C LEU A 36 11.28 -0.33 -6.55
N CYS A 37 11.24 -0.40 -7.89
CA CYS A 37 11.96 0.51 -8.75
C CYS A 37 11.00 1.22 -9.72
N ASP A 38 11.42 2.37 -10.21
CA ASP A 38 10.77 3.09 -11.30
C ASP A 38 11.04 2.41 -12.67
N GLN A 39 10.49 2.96 -13.74
CA GLN A 39 10.67 2.44 -15.11
C GLN A 39 12.12 2.47 -15.59
N TYR A 40 13.01 3.18 -14.93
CA TYR A 40 14.43 3.29 -15.25
C TYR A 40 15.31 2.41 -14.37
N GLY A 41 14.72 1.61 -13.48
CA GLY A 41 15.43 0.73 -12.55
C GLY A 41 15.98 1.44 -11.29
N ARG A 42 15.57 2.68 -11.02
CA ARG A 42 15.98 3.42 -9.81
C ARG A 42 15.08 3.03 -8.64
N PRO A 43 15.64 2.62 -7.48
CA PRO A 43 14.84 2.32 -6.30
C PRO A 43 14.02 3.53 -5.83
N ILE A 44 12.74 3.30 -5.57
CA ILE A 44 11.79 4.30 -5.06
C ILE A 44 11.05 3.78 -3.82
N VAL A 45 10.44 4.70 -3.09
CA VAL A 45 9.57 4.38 -1.94
C VAL A 45 8.21 5.05 -2.15
N LEU A 46 7.16 4.26 -2.22
CA LEU A 46 5.78 4.76 -2.21
C LEU A 46 5.33 4.96 -0.76
N ARG A 47 4.66 6.08 -0.49
CA ARG A 47 4.13 6.43 0.83
C ARG A 47 2.73 6.95 0.71
N GLY A 48 1.81 6.37 1.46
CA GLY A 48 0.42 6.74 1.28
C GLY A 48 -0.51 6.38 2.42
N VAL A 49 -1.79 6.34 2.06
CA VAL A 49 -2.90 6.02 2.96
C VAL A 49 -3.87 5.04 2.33
N SER A 50 -4.48 4.20 3.17
CA SER A 50 -5.59 3.33 2.79
C SER A 50 -6.92 4.02 3.06
N PHE A 51 -7.88 3.88 2.14
CA PHE A 51 -9.28 4.02 2.52
C PHE A 51 -9.68 2.88 3.46
N GLY A 52 -10.60 3.13 4.39
CA GLY A 52 -11.30 2.07 5.11
C GLY A 52 -12.17 1.26 4.14
N TRP A 53 -12.77 0.18 4.59
CA TRP A 53 -13.59 -0.72 3.76
C TRP A 53 -14.64 0.04 2.97
N HIS A 54 -14.76 -0.26 1.67
CA HIS A 54 -15.65 0.46 0.78
C HIS A 54 -17.12 0.42 1.22
N ASN A 55 -17.55 -0.68 1.83
CA ASN A 55 -18.93 -0.89 2.28
C ASN A 55 -19.22 -0.28 3.66
N ILE A 56 -18.19 0.04 4.46
CA ILE A 56 -18.37 0.72 5.75
C ILE A 56 -18.24 2.24 5.60
N TRP A 57 -17.30 2.70 4.77
CA TRP A 57 -17.04 4.13 4.54
C TRP A 57 -17.15 4.55 3.09
N PRO A 58 -18.25 4.20 2.35
CA PRO A 58 -18.40 4.49 0.93
C PRO A 58 -18.34 5.99 0.64
N ARG A 59 -18.71 6.82 1.60
CA ARG A 59 -18.71 8.27 1.46
C ARG A 59 -17.34 8.86 1.10
N PHE A 60 -16.24 8.22 1.51
CA PHE A 60 -14.89 8.66 1.20
C PHE A 60 -14.39 8.18 -0.17
N TYR A 61 -15.05 7.20 -0.79
CA TYR A 61 -14.69 6.69 -2.13
C TYR A 61 -15.13 7.66 -3.23
N ASN A 62 -14.52 8.85 -3.26
CA ASN A 62 -14.86 9.91 -4.19
C ASN A 62 -13.63 10.67 -4.73
N LYS A 63 -13.83 11.38 -5.82
CA LYS A 63 -12.76 12.10 -6.55
C LYS A 63 -12.09 13.20 -5.72
N GLY A 64 -12.83 13.83 -4.83
CA GLY A 64 -12.35 14.93 -3.99
C GLY A 64 -11.39 14.44 -2.91
N ALA A 65 -11.73 13.33 -2.25
CA ALA A 65 -10.87 12.68 -1.26
C ALA A 65 -9.52 12.26 -1.88
N VAL A 66 -9.56 11.54 -3.01
CA VAL A 66 -8.33 11.14 -3.74
C VAL A 66 -7.49 12.34 -4.12
N LYS A 67 -8.11 13.41 -4.66
CA LYS A 67 -7.38 14.63 -4.99
C LYS A 67 -6.70 15.24 -3.78
N ALA A 68 -7.41 15.40 -2.66
CA ALA A 68 -6.83 15.98 -1.44
C ALA A 68 -5.68 15.14 -0.86
N LEU A 69 -5.80 13.81 -0.89
CA LEU A 69 -4.71 12.93 -0.46
C LEU A 69 -3.48 13.08 -1.36
N ALA A 70 -3.68 13.21 -2.67
CA ALA A 70 -2.57 13.41 -3.62
C ALA A 70 -1.95 14.81 -3.49
N THR A 71 -2.75 15.89 -3.37
CA THR A 71 -2.24 17.28 -3.45
C THR A 71 -1.93 17.90 -2.10
N ASP A 72 -2.75 17.65 -1.08
CA ASP A 72 -2.63 18.33 0.22
C ASP A 72 -1.92 17.47 1.27
N TRP A 73 -1.90 16.15 1.05
CA TRP A 73 -1.21 15.19 1.91
C TRP A 73 0.05 14.62 1.25
N HIS A 74 0.30 14.89 -0.03
CA HIS A 74 1.42 14.38 -0.82
C HIS A 74 1.51 12.84 -0.85
N ALA A 75 0.39 12.13 -0.77
CA ALA A 75 0.40 10.69 -0.93
C ALA A 75 0.83 10.32 -2.36
N THR A 76 1.79 9.41 -2.48
CA THR A 76 2.25 8.87 -3.78
C THR A 76 1.49 7.62 -4.19
N VAL A 77 0.86 6.97 -3.23
CA VAL A 77 0.02 5.79 -3.41
C VAL A 77 -1.23 5.87 -2.53
N ILE A 78 -2.34 5.36 -3.04
CA ILE A 78 -3.61 5.26 -2.31
C ILE A 78 -4.07 3.80 -2.37
N ARG A 79 -4.41 3.22 -1.23
CA ARG A 79 -4.96 1.86 -1.15
C ARG A 79 -6.48 1.92 -1.06
N ALA A 80 -7.16 1.15 -1.89
CA ALA A 80 -8.61 1.05 -1.96
C ALA A 80 -9.04 -0.33 -1.47
N ALA A 81 -9.50 -0.40 -0.22
CA ALA A 81 -9.85 -1.63 0.49
C ALA A 81 -11.26 -2.11 0.11
N MET A 82 -11.34 -3.16 -0.71
CA MET A 82 -12.60 -3.76 -1.13
C MET A 82 -13.01 -4.87 -0.18
N GLY A 83 -13.97 -4.59 0.71
CA GLY A 83 -14.42 -5.52 1.78
C GLY A 83 -15.22 -6.70 1.25
N ILE A 84 -14.98 -7.86 1.85
CA ILE A 84 -15.65 -9.15 1.54
C ILE A 84 -16.69 -9.53 2.61
N LYS A 85 -16.63 -8.91 3.77
CA LYS A 85 -17.52 -9.16 4.92
C LYS A 85 -18.34 -7.92 5.23
N ILE A 86 -19.32 -8.08 6.11
CA ILE A 86 -20.27 -7.04 6.53
C ILE A 86 -21.26 -6.72 5.40
N GLU A 87 -22.38 -6.11 5.73
CA GLU A 87 -23.42 -5.71 4.78
C GLU A 87 -22.88 -4.91 3.60
N ASP A 88 -23.47 -5.07 2.42
CA ASP A 88 -23.04 -4.45 1.16
C ASP A 88 -21.61 -4.77 0.71
N ASN A 89 -21.03 -5.86 1.18
CA ASN A 89 -19.73 -6.34 0.73
C ASN A 89 -19.75 -6.80 -0.74
N TYR A 90 -18.57 -7.10 -1.30
CA TYR A 90 -18.46 -7.49 -2.70
C TYR A 90 -19.29 -8.73 -3.06
N LEU A 91 -19.40 -9.73 -2.18
CA LEU A 91 -20.14 -10.96 -2.48
C LEU A 91 -21.66 -10.71 -2.55
N GLU A 92 -22.16 -9.74 -1.80
CA GLU A 92 -23.56 -9.34 -1.79
C GLU A 92 -23.90 -8.31 -2.86
N ASN A 93 -23.00 -7.33 -3.06
CA ASN A 93 -23.20 -6.20 -3.97
C ASN A 93 -21.97 -5.91 -4.83
N PRO A 94 -21.63 -6.81 -5.79
CA PRO A 94 -20.43 -6.66 -6.62
C PRO A 94 -20.41 -5.38 -7.47
N SER A 95 -21.58 -4.88 -7.87
CA SER A 95 -21.69 -3.66 -8.68
C SER A 95 -21.30 -2.43 -7.88
N PHE A 96 -21.78 -2.31 -6.65
CA PHE A 96 -21.43 -1.21 -5.74
C PHE A 96 -19.93 -1.22 -5.39
N ALA A 97 -19.39 -2.39 -5.05
CA ALA A 97 -17.96 -2.52 -4.78
C ALA A 97 -17.11 -2.08 -5.98
N LYS A 98 -17.46 -2.52 -7.19
CA LYS A 98 -16.78 -2.08 -8.42
C LYS A 98 -16.87 -0.58 -8.63
N GLU A 99 -18.02 0.04 -8.42
CA GLU A 99 -18.21 1.49 -8.57
C GLU A 99 -17.32 2.27 -7.60
N CYS A 100 -17.27 1.88 -6.32
CA CYS A 100 -16.42 2.49 -5.32
C CYS A 100 -14.95 2.43 -5.72
N ILE A 101 -14.44 1.24 -6.03
CA ILE A 101 -13.02 1.04 -6.37
C ILE A 101 -12.68 1.73 -7.69
N GLU A 102 -13.52 1.64 -8.71
CA GLU A 102 -13.30 2.35 -9.98
C GLU A 102 -13.26 3.87 -9.81
N THR A 103 -14.04 4.41 -8.89
CA THR A 103 -14.01 5.85 -8.60
C THR A 103 -12.65 6.27 -8.07
N VAL A 104 -12.06 5.49 -7.15
CA VAL A 104 -10.71 5.73 -6.64
C VAL A 104 -9.66 5.53 -7.73
N VAL A 105 -9.72 4.44 -8.50
CA VAL A 105 -8.79 4.14 -9.60
C VAL A 105 -8.77 5.26 -10.65
N LYS A 106 -9.94 5.67 -11.13
CA LYS A 106 -10.06 6.77 -12.11
C LYS A 106 -9.53 8.10 -11.56
N ALA A 107 -9.76 8.36 -10.27
CA ALA A 107 -9.28 9.57 -9.63
C ALA A 107 -7.76 9.52 -9.39
N ALA A 108 -7.19 8.37 -9.03
CA ALA A 108 -5.74 8.18 -8.89
C ALA A 108 -5.02 8.39 -10.24
N ILE A 109 -5.52 7.80 -11.33
CA ILE A 109 -5.00 8.02 -12.67
C ILE A 109 -5.05 9.51 -13.03
N LYS A 110 -6.16 10.20 -12.75
CA LYS A 110 -6.32 11.63 -13.04
C LYS A 110 -5.37 12.53 -12.23
N ASN A 111 -5.09 12.15 -10.98
CA ASN A 111 -4.22 12.91 -10.08
C ASN A 111 -2.76 12.43 -10.09
N ASP A 112 -2.43 11.50 -10.98
CA ASP A 112 -1.06 11.03 -11.24
C ASP A 112 -0.42 10.33 -10.01
N VAL A 113 -1.20 9.58 -9.24
CA VAL A 113 -0.74 8.76 -8.11
C VAL A 113 -0.96 7.28 -8.37
N TYR A 114 -0.19 6.43 -7.70
CA TYR A 114 -0.41 4.99 -7.74
C TYR A 114 -1.64 4.59 -6.93
N VAL A 115 -2.24 3.45 -7.27
CA VAL A 115 -3.39 2.90 -6.56
C VAL A 115 -3.23 1.42 -6.34
N ILE A 116 -3.35 0.98 -5.08
CA ILE A 116 -3.44 -0.42 -4.69
C ILE A 116 -4.92 -0.78 -4.68
N MET A 117 -5.30 -1.76 -5.50
CA MET A 117 -6.61 -2.39 -5.41
C MET A 117 -6.48 -3.61 -4.53
N ASP A 118 -7.03 -3.51 -3.33
CA ASP A 118 -6.89 -4.50 -2.28
C ASP A 118 -8.14 -5.38 -2.18
N TRP A 119 -7.93 -6.68 -2.30
CA TRP A 119 -8.88 -7.72 -1.94
C TRP A 119 -8.87 -7.88 -0.42
N HIS A 120 -9.71 -7.09 0.27
CA HIS A 120 -9.69 -6.94 1.71
C HIS A 120 -10.41 -8.11 2.40
N ALA A 121 -9.78 -9.25 2.33
CA ALA A 121 -10.27 -10.53 2.86
C ALA A 121 -9.36 -11.09 3.97
N HIS A 122 -9.93 -11.99 4.77
CA HIS A 122 -9.24 -12.78 5.80
C HIS A 122 -9.36 -14.28 5.53
N GLU A 123 -10.09 -14.65 4.48
CA GLU A 123 -10.31 -16.03 4.03
C GLU A 123 -10.17 -16.09 2.51
N THR A 124 -9.84 -17.26 1.98
CA THR A 124 -9.72 -17.46 0.55
C THR A 124 -11.08 -17.53 -0.14
N TYR A 125 -11.25 -16.71 -1.18
CA TYR A 125 -12.38 -16.68 -2.10
C TYR A 125 -11.78 -16.68 -3.51
N THR A 126 -11.19 -17.83 -3.90
CA THR A 126 -10.32 -17.91 -5.09
C THR A 126 -11.05 -17.55 -6.38
N GLN A 127 -12.25 -18.08 -6.58
CA GLN A 127 -13.00 -17.84 -7.82
C GLN A 127 -13.46 -16.38 -7.92
N GLU A 128 -13.98 -15.84 -6.83
CA GLU A 128 -14.45 -14.46 -6.77
C GLU A 128 -13.28 -13.46 -6.92
N ALA A 129 -12.12 -13.77 -6.32
CA ALA A 129 -10.91 -12.97 -6.49
C ALA A 129 -10.42 -12.99 -7.96
N LYS A 130 -10.46 -14.14 -8.64
CA LYS A 130 -10.12 -14.23 -10.07
C LYS A 130 -11.07 -13.39 -10.92
N GLU A 131 -12.38 -13.44 -10.66
CA GLU A 131 -13.38 -12.63 -11.37
C GLU A 131 -13.15 -11.13 -11.15
N TRP A 132 -12.88 -10.73 -9.92
CA TRP A 132 -12.57 -9.36 -9.53
C TRP A 132 -11.31 -8.84 -10.23
N PHE A 133 -10.20 -9.53 -10.05
CA PHE A 133 -8.92 -9.09 -10.60
C PHE A 133 -8.87 -9.21 -12.12
N GLY A 134 -9.49 -10.23 -12.71
CA GLY A 134 -9.63 -10.35 -14.16
C GLY A 134 -10.37 -9.17 -14.77
N TYR A 135 -11.47 -8.72 -14.14
CA TYR A 135 -12.20 -7.53 -14.56
C TYR A 135 -11.32 -6.26 -14.52
N PHE A 136 -10.64 -6.02 -13.40
CA PHE A 136 -9.82 -4.81 -13.24
C PHE A 136 -8.55 -4.85 -14.10
N ALA A 137 -7.88 -5.98 -14.22
CA ALA A 137 -6.70 -6.14 -15.05
C ALA A 137 -7.03 -5.90 -16.53
N LYS A 138 -8.13 -6.47 -17.03
CA LYS A 138 -8.61 -6.23 -18.40
C LYS A 138 -8.90 -4.76 -18.67
N LYS A 139 -9.47 -4.05 -17.70
CA LYS A 139 -9.93 -2.66 -17.87
C LYS A 139 -8.82 -1.64 -17.64
N TYR A 140 -7.97 -1.86 -16.65
CA TYR A 140 -7.00 -0.88 -16.16
C TYR A 140 -5.54 -1.31 -16.23
N GLY A 141 -5.21 -2.56 -16.55
CA GLY A 141 -3.83 -3.09 -16.54
C GLY A 141 -2.84 -2.34 -17.45
N LYS A 142 -3.33 -1.64 -18.47
CA LYS A 142 -2.50 -0.78 -19.32
C LYS A 142 -1.95 0.48 -18.60
N TYR A 143 -2.55 0.91 -17.49
CA TYR A 143 -2.11 2.10 -16.75
C TYR A 143 -0.98 1.74 -15.78
N PRO A 144 0.10 2.53 -15.74
CA PRO A 144 1.22 2.29 -14.83
C PRO A 144 0.89 2.55 -13.36
N ASN A 145 -0.26 3.20 -13.09
CA ASN A 145 -0.74 3.52 -11.75
C ASN A 145 -1.11 2.31 -10.90
N ILE A 146 -1.37 1.15 -11.52
CA ILE A 146 -2.07 0.02 -10.90
C ILE A 146 -1.10 -0.87 -10.12
N ILE A 147 -1.49 -1.20 -8.89
CA ILE A 147 -0.89 -2.24 -8.05
C ILE A 147 -2.04 -3.13 -7.57
N TYR A 148 -1.87 -4.43 -7.60
CA TYR A 148 -2.85 -5.40 -7.12
C TYR A 148 -2.40 -5.94 -5.77
N GLU A 149 -3.27 -5.94 -4.76
CA GLU A 149 -3.04 -6.64 -3.50
C GLU A 149 -4.05 -7.78 -3.41
N ILE A 150 -3.55 -8.98 -3.67
CA ILE A 150 -4.44 -10.12 -3.94
C ILE A 150 -5.03 -10.76 -2.70
N PHE A 151 -4.55 -10.39 -1.50
CA PHE A 151 -5.09 -10.84 -0.23
C PHE A 151 -4.64 -9.91 0.88
N ASN A 152 -5.59 -9.28 1.61
CA ASN A 152 -5.28 -8.31 2.66
C ASN A 152 -4.53 -8.96 3.83
N GLU A 153 -5.17 -9.88 4.55
CA GLU A 153 -4.60 -10.49 5.76
C GLU A 153 -5.03 -11.96 5.89
N PRO A 154 -4.25 -12.91 5.40
CA PRO A 154 -4.47 -14.31 5.68
C PRO A 154 -4.34 -14.61 7.18
N VAL A 155 -5.31 -15.33 7.76
CA VAL A 155 -5.36 -15.59 9.21
C VAL A 155 -4.87 -17.00 9.53
N ASN A 156 -5.60 -18.01 9.05
CA ASN A 156 -5.37 -19.43 9.37
C ASN A 156 -4.81 -20.23 8.19
N GLN A 157 -4.62 -19.61 7.04
CA GLN A 157 -4.15 -20.25 5.83
C GLN A 157 -2.65 -20.58 5.96
N SER A 158 -2.27 -21.80 5.57
CA SER A 158 -0.87 -22.15 5.44
C SER A 158 -0.23 -21.42 4.25
N TRP A 159 1.08 -21.23 4.31
CA TRP A 159 1.78 -20.60 3.18
C TRP A 159 1.63 -21.43 1.88
N GLU A 160 1.59 -22.75 1.97
CA GLU A 160 1.39 -23.59 0.80
C GLU A 160 0.01 -23.35 0.16
N SER A 161 -1.07 -23.28 0.96
CA SER A 161 -2.40 -22.96 0.42
C SER A 161 -2.50 -21.55 -0.14
N LEU A 162 -1.78 -20.59 0.46
CA LEU A 162 -1.69 -19.22 -0.08
C LEU A 162 -0.91 -19.17 -1.40
N LYS A 163 0.13 -19.97 -1.57
CA LYS A 163 0.81 -20.08 -2.86
C LYS A 163 -0.10 -20.64 -3.96
N GLU A 164 -0.94 -21.62 -3.66
CA GLU A 164 -1.93 -22.15 -4.61
C GLU A 164 -2.93 -21.06 -5.03
N TYR A 165 -3.54 -20.39 -4.04
CA TYR A 165 -4.41 -19.24 -4.27
C TYR A 165 -3.73 -18.15 -5.12
N ALA A 166 -2.53 -17.74 -4.72
CA ALA A 166 -1.78 -16.69 -5.40
C ALA A 166 -1.49 -17.06 -6.86
N ARG A 167 -1.07 -18.32 -7.13
CA ARG A 167 -0.82 -18.79 -8.51
C ARG A 167 -2.05 -18.65 -9.40
N GLU A 168 -3.22 -19.02 -8.90
CA GLU A 168 -4.46 -18.91 -9.65
C GLU A 168 -4.84 -17.47 -9.95
N VAL A 169 -4.82 -16.60 -8.92
CA VAL A 169 -5.21 -15.19 -9.06
C VAL A 169 -4.19 -14.42 -9.92
N ILE A 170 -2.89 -14.63 -9.70
CA ILE A 170 -1.84 -13.99 -10.52
C ILE A 170 -1.95 -14.44 -11.97
N THR A 171 -2.17 -15.72 -12.22
CA THR A 171 -2.36 -16.22 -13.59
C THR A 171 -3.53 -15.53 -14.28
N GLU A 172 -4.64 -15.29 -13.57
CA GLU A 172 -5.77 -14.55 -14.12
C GLU A 172 -5.42 -13.09 -14.45
N ILE A 173 -4.76 -12.39 -13.51
CA ILE A 173 -4.28 -11.01 -13.73
C ILE A 173 -3.37 -10.94 -14.96
N ARG A 174 -2.39 -11.84 -15.06
CA ARG A 174 -1.34 -11.83 -16.10
C ARG A 174 -1.87 -12.12 -17.51
N LYS A 175 -3.10 -12.64 -17.68
CA LYS A 175 -3.76 -12.71 -18.99
C LYS A 175 -3.99 -11.33 -19.61
N TYR A 176 -4.14 -10.29 -18.79
CA TYR A 176 -4.52 -8.94 -19.23
C TYR A 176 -3.48 -7.88 -18.86
N ASP A 177 -2.73 -8.11 -17.80
CA ASP A 177 -1.70 -7.21 -17.30
C ASP A 177 -0.41 -7.98 -17.00
N PRO A 178 0.52 -8.01 -17.96
CA PRO A 178 1.75 -8.80 -17.81
C PRO A 178 2.77 -8.19 -16.84
N SER A 179 2.60 -6.94 -16.39
CA SER A 179 3.72 -6.19 -15.84
C SER A 179 3.49 -5.40 -14.55
N ASN A 180 2.28 -4.96 -14.22
CA ASN A 180 2.07 -4.20 -12.98
C ASN A 180 2.37 -5.04 -11.73
N VAL A 181 2.79 -4.37 -10.66
CA VAL A 181 3.19 -5.01 -9.41
C VAL A 181 2.00 -5.69 -8.73
N ILE A 182 2.24 -6.88 -8.19
CA ILE A 182 1.27 -7.65 -7.40
C ILE A 182 1.84 -7.84 -6.00
N LEU A 183 1.05 -7.49 -4.99
CA LEU A 183 1.33 -7.70 -3.57
C LEU A 183 0.64 -9.01 -3.13
N VAL A 184 1.40 -9.87 -2.47
CA VAL A 184 0.96 -11.18 -2.00
C VAL A 184 0.95 -11.19 -0.49
N GLY A 185 -0.20 -11.48 0.13
CA GLY A 185 -0.35 -11.58 1.58
C GLY A 185 0.45 -12.74 2.17
N CYS A 186 0.96 -12.53 3.38
CA CYS A 186 1.68 -13.54 4.16
C CYS A 186 0.77 -14.16 5.23
N PRO A 187 1.05 -15.38 5.73
CA PRO A 187 0.25 -15.96 6.81
C PRO A 187 0.22 -15.10 8.07
N HIS A 188 -0.79 -15.32 8.92
CA HIS A 188 -0.90 -14.78 10.26
C HIS A 188 -0.90 -13.24 10.29
N TRP A 189 -1.91 -12.64 9.58
CA TRP A 189 -2.05 -11.18 9.44
C TRP A 189 -0.79 -10.49 8.91
N ASP A 190 -0.19 -11.06 7.88
CA ASP A 190 1.04 -10.57 7.23
C ASP A 190 2.27 -10.44 8.16
N GLN A 191 2.34 -11.32 9.19
CA GLN A 191 3.43 -11.30 10.16
C GLN A 191 4.48 -12.42 9.95
N ASP A 192 4.10 -13.52 9.26
CA ASP A 192 4.99 -14.67 9.07
C ASP A 192 5.82 -14.58 7.79
N ILE A 193 6.41 -13.40 7.55
CA ILE A 193 7.24 -13.12 6.38
C ILE A 193 8.51 -13.99 6.30
N ASP A 194 8.99 -14.53 7.42
CA ASP A 194 10.10 -15.48 7.49
C ASP A 194 9.76 -16.83 6.86
N ILE A 195 8.52 -17.31 7.01
CA ILE A 195 8.04 -18.52 6.33
C ILE A 195 8.05 -18.30 4.81
N VAL A 196 7.62 -17.12 4.37
CA VAL A 196 7.64 -16.75 2.95
C VAL A 196 9.08 -16.65 2.43
N ALA A 197 9.99 -16.07 3.20
CA ALA A 197 11.40 -15.96 2.85
C ALA A 197 12.10 -17.33 2.68
N ALA A 198 11.68 -18.32 3.46
CA ALA A 198 12.20 -19.68 3.36
C ALA A 198 11.74 -20.43 2.08
N SER A 199 10.58 -20.06 1.52
CA SER A 199 10.00 -20.71 0.33
C SER A 199 9.15 -19.75 -0.49
N PRO A 200 9.74 -18.75 -1.15
CA PRO A 200 8.98 -17.73 -1.89
C PRO A 200 8.21 -18.30 -3.08
N LEU A 201 7.21 -17.57 -3.53
CA LEU A 201 6.48 -17.88 -4.76
C LEU A 201 7.41 -17.71 -5.96
N THR A 202 7.45 -18.70 -6.83
CA THR A 202 8.31 -18.71 -8.04
C THR A 202 7.48 -18.75 -9.31
N GLY A 203 8.09 -18.32 -10.44
CA GLY A 203 7.47 -18.40 -11.77
C GLY A 203 6.66 -17.16 -12.16
N PHE A 204 6.76 -16.07 -11.40
CA PHE A 204 6.13 -14.78 -11.70
C PHE A 204 7.10 -13.63 -11.45
N ASP A 205 7.00 -12.61 -12.29
CA ASP A 205 7.74 -11.37 -12.16
C ASP A 205 6.88 -10.28 -11.50
N ASN A 206 7.54 -9.25 -10.97
CA ASN A 206 6.92 -8.10 -10.33
C ASN A 206 5.96 -8.48 -9.18
N ILE A 207 6.42 -9.39 -8.33
CA ILE A 207 5.73 -9.81 -7.10
C ILE A 207 6.46 -9.21 -5.90
N MET A 208 5.70 -8.66 -4.95
CA MET A 208 6.16 -8.24 -3.62
C MET A 208 5.31 -8.92 -2.55
N TYR A 209 5.83 -8.98 -1.32
CA TYR A 209 5.15 -9.60 -0.18
C TYR A 209 4.78 -8.54 0.85
N THR A 210 3.61 -8.70 1.45
CA THR A 210 3.11 -7.71 2.42
C THR A 210 3.58 -8.01 3.84
N VAL A 211 3.77 -6.96 4.61
CA VAL A 211 3.89 -6.99 6.07
C VAL A 211 2.97 -5.94 6.63
N HIS A 212 2.14 -6.31 7.61
CA HIS A 212 1.27 -5.39 8.34
C HIS A 212 1.72 -5.22 9.78
N PHE A 213 1.67 -4.00 10.30
CA PHE A 213 1.99 -3.73 11.69
C PHE A 213 1.15 -2.61 12.30
N TYR A 214 0.94 -2.72 13.61
CA TYR A 214 0.39 -1.70 14.47
C TYR A 214 1.37 -1.46 15.63
N ALA A 215 1.96 -0.28 15.69
CA ALA A 215 3.19 -0.04 16.48
C ALA A 215 3.02 -0.18 18.00
N ALA A 216 1.82 -0.07 18.54
CA ALA A 216 1.57 -0.32 19.95
C ALA A 216 1.48 -1.84 20.27
N THR A 217 1.29 -2.70 19.26
CA THR A 217 1.26 -4.16 19.41
C THR A 217 2.56 -4.79 18.91
N HIS A 218 3.02 -4.37 17.72
CA HIS A 218 4.12 -4.99 17.00
C HIS A 218 5.42 -4.20 17.19
N GLY A 219 6.33 -4.76 17.97
CA GLY A 219 7.61 -4.14 18.29
C GLY A 219 8.78 -4.65 17.45
N SER A 220 9.96 -4.69 18.08
CA SER A 220 11.21 -5.06 17.43
C SER A 220 11.20 -6.48 16.86
N TYR A 221 10.44 -7.40 17.42
CA TYR A 221 10.40 -8.79 16.94
C TYR A 221 9.94 -8.88 15.48
N LEU A 222 8.81 -8.23 15.14
CA LEU A 222 8.28 -8.24 13.77
C LEU A 222 9.13 -7.34 12.85
N ARG A 223 9.56 -6.18 13.35
CA ARG A 223 10.43 -5.27 12.59
C ARG A 223 11.75 -5.93 12.19
N ASN A 224 12.39 -6.67 13.09
CA ASN A 224 13.63 -7.40 12.79
C ASN A 224 13.38 -8.56 11.83
N LYS A 225 12.25 -9.30 11.98
CA LYS A 225 11.82 -10.34 11.05
C LYS A 225 11.64 -9.77 9.63
N MET A 226 10.99 -8.63 9.49
CA MET A 226 10.84 -7.93 8.20
C MET A 226 12.18 -7.55 7.59
N VAL A 227 13.08 -6.95 8.35
CA VAL A 227 14.41 -6.54 7.86
C VAL A 227 15.24 -7.75 7.43
N GLU A 228 15.19 -8.86 8.17
CA GLU A 228 15.89 -10.08 7.79
C GLU A 228 15.34 -10.67 6.49
N ALA A 229 14.03 -10.78 6.37
CA ALA A 229 13.37 -11.26 5.16
C ALA A 229 13.65 -10.35 3.95
N HIS A 230 13.76 -9.03 4.17
CA HIS A 230 14.00 -8.07 3.09
C HIS A 230 15.38 -8.21 2.43
N LYS A 231 16.32 -8.94 3.05
CA LYS A 231 17.60 -9.25 2.42
C LYS A 231 17.45 -10.12 1.17
N THR A 232 16.35 -10.87 1.08
CA THR A 232 16.06 -11.83 0.00
C THR A 232 14.72 -11.64 -0.68
N LEU A 233 13.78 -10.93 -0.05
CA LEU A 233 12.43 -10.69 -0.55
C LEU A 233 12.14 -9.21 -0.80
N PRO A 234 11.44 -8.87 -1.87
CA PRO A 234 10.83 -7.55 -2.04
C PRO A 234 9.61 -7.43 -1.11
N ILE A 235 9.63 -6.46 -0.21
CA ILE A 235 8.59 -6.24 0.81
C ILE A 235 7.90 -4.90 0.59
N PHE A 236 6.58 -4.90 0.85
CA PHE A 236 5.75 -3.70 0.89
C PHE A 236 4.91 -3.72 2.17
N VAL A 237 4.94 -2.66 2.96
CA VAL A 237 4.05 -2.50 4.11
C VAL A 237 2.75 -1.84 3.63
N SER A 238 1.80 -2.67 3.18
CA SER A 238 0.55 -2.18 2.57
C SER A 238 -0.49 -1.73 3.59
N GLU A 239 -0.29 -2.07 4.88
CA GLU A 239 -1.09 -1.53 5.98
C GLU A 239 -0.24 -1.35 7.23
N CYS A 240 -0.31 -0.15 7.84
CA CYS A 240 0.32 0.10 9.13
C CYS A 240 -0.36 1.23 9.92
N ALA A 241 -0.17 1.20 11.25
CA ALA A 241 -0.64 2.28 12.11
C ALA A 241 0.16 2.40 13.41
N GLY A 242 -0.11 3.48 14.16
CA GLY A 242 0.64 3.83 15.39
C GLY A 242 0.05 3.29 16.70
N MET A 243 -1.19 2.77 16.69
CA MET A 243 -1.91 2.26 17.85
C MET A 243 -1.83 0.73 17.96
N GLU A 244 -2.73 0.14 18.77
CA GLU A 244 -2.85 -1.32 18.90
C GLU A 244 -3.49 -1.95 17.66
N ALA A 245 -3.27 -3.26 17.44
CA ALA A 245 -3.81 -4.02 16.32
C ALA A 245 -5.35 -4.12 16.31
N SER A 246 -5.99 -3.79 17.43
CA SER A 246 -7.45 -3.60 17.50
C SER A 246 -7.97 -2.40 16.71
N GLY A 247 -7.09 -1.52 16.24
CA GLY A 247 -7.44 -0.21 15.69
C GLY A 247 -7.66 0.87 16.75
N ASN A 248 -7.62 0.51 18.02
CA ASN A 248 -7.83 1.38 19.18
C ASN A 248 -6.58 1.50 20.05
N GLY A 249 -6.74 2.10 21.23
CA GLY A 249 -5.67 2.30 22.19
C GLY A 249 -4.79 3.53 21.91
N PRO A 250 -3.83 3.79 22.77
CA PRO A 250 -2.95 4.95 22.65
C PRO A 250 -1.96 4.79 21.48
N LEU A 251 -1.57 5.93 20.89
CA LEU A 251 -0.51 5.97 19.89
C LEU A 251 0.86 5.75 20.55
N ASN A 252 1.59 4.75 20.08
CA ASN A 252 2.98 4.52 20.49
C ASN A 252 3.94 5.26 19.55
N TYR A 253 4.08 6.57 19.71
CA TYR A 253 4.93 7.40 18.85
C TYR A 253 6.39 6.95 18.79
N PRO A 254 7.06 6.56 19.91
CA PRO A 254 8.44 6.11 19.86
C PRO A 254 8.63 4.86 19.02
N GLU A 255 7.75 3.86 19.16
CA GLU A 255 7.85 2.62 18.39
C GLU A 255 7.43 2.83 16.92
N TRP A 256 6.40 3.65 16.68
CA TRP A 256 6.00 4.00 15.33
C TRP A 256 7.10 4.74 14.57
N GLN A 257 7.84 5.64 15.24
CA GLN A 257 8.98 6.32 14.61
C GLN A 257 10.09 5.33 14.24
N LYS A 258 10.38 4.32 15.09
CA LYS A 258 11.36 3.26 14.76
C LYS A 258 10.93 2.46 13.53
N TRP A 259 9.65 2.17 13.38
CA TRP A 259 9.12 1.52 12.19
C TRP A 259 9.32 2.38 10.94
N ILE A 260 8.95 3.66 10.99
CA ILE A 260 9.15 4.60 9.89
C ILE A 260 10.64 4.70 9.52
N ASP A 261 11.52 4.93 10.50
CA ASP A 261 12.97 5.05 10.27
C ASP A 261 13.56 3.77 9.64
N THR A 262 13.05 2.61 10.04
CA THR A 262 13.46 1.33 9.46
C THR A 262 13.00 1.21 8.00
N MET A 263 11.74 1.49 7.72
CA MET A 263 11.21 1.41 6.35
C MET A 263 11.91 2.40 5.41
N GLU A 264 12.19 3.63 5.88
CA GLU A 264 12.93 4.62 5.10
C GLU A 264 14.38 4.18 4.83
N LYS A 265 15.06 3.62 5.84
CA LYS A 265 16.44 3.11 5.72
C LYS A 265 16.51 1.96 4.71
N GLU A 266 15.61 1.01 4.82
CA GLU A 266 15.58 -0.19 3.97
C GLU A 266 14.86 0.06 2.62
N ARG A 267 14.32 1.27 2.39
CA ARG A 267 13.54 1.66 1.20
C ARG A 267 12.32 0.78 0.97
N ILE A 268 11.61 0.46 2.04
CA ILE A 268 10.35 -0.28 2.02
C ILE A 268 9.20 0.72 1.92
N SER A 269 8.32 0.55 0.94
CA SER A 269 7.11 1.36 0.75
C SER A 269 6.08 1.08 1.85
N TRP A 270 5.28 2.10 2.23
CA TRP A 270 4.32 1.98 3.32
C TRP A 270 3.03 2.77 3.13
N VAL A 271 1.93 2.23 3.67
CA VAL A 271 0.58 2.79 3.61
C VAL A 271 -0.05 2.77 5.00
N ASN A 272 -0.57 3.93 5.45
CA ASN A 272 -1.23 4.03 6.76
C ASN A 272 -2.73 3.72 6.66
N TRP A 273 -3.24 2.95 7.61
CA TRP A 273 -4.65 2.65 7.83
C TRP A 273 -5.28 3.68 8.79
N SER A 274 -6.42 4.39 8.59
CA SER A 274 -7.21 4.47 7.38
C SER A 274 -7.96 5.82 7.25
N VAL A 275 -8.32 6.16 6.04
CA VAL A 275 -9.27 7.23 5.72
C VAL A 275 -10.67 6.76 6.10
N SER A 276 -11.07 7.06 7.32
CA SER A 276 -12.32 6.66 7.97
C SER A 276 -12.66 7.66 9.08
N ASP A 277 -13.87 7.55 9.64
CA ASP A 277 -14.38 8.48 10.66
C ASP A 277 -15.10 7.79 11.83
N LYS A 278 -14.83 6.50 12.03
CA LYS A 278 -15.31 5.76 13.19
C LYS A 278 -14.70 6.29 14.49
N ASP A 279 -15.39 6.11 15.59
CA ASP A 279 -14.84 6.42 16.90
C ASP A 279 -13.84 5.35 17.37
N GLU A 280 -12.71 5.35 16.69
CA GLU A 280 -11.54 4.50 16.98
C GLU A 280 -10.25 5.25 16.62
N THR A 281 -9.12 4.87 17.22
CA THR A 281 -7.87 5.64 17.09
C THR A 281 -7.34 5.62 15.66
N CYS A 282 -7.47 4.51 14.91
CA CYS A 282 -6.97 4.39 13.54
C CYS A 282 -7.76 5.19 12.50
N SER A 283 -8.95 5.71 12.84
CA SER A 283 -9.68 6.62 11.97
C SER A 283 -9.00 7.98 11.89
N MET A 284 -8.71 8.46 10.67
CA MET A 284 -8.01 9.73 10.47
C MET A 284 -8.88 10.96 10.68
N PHE A 285 -10.20 10.80 10.60
CA PHE A 285 -11.14 11.92 10.63
C PHE A 285 -12.19 11.82 11.73
N LEU A 286 -12.72 12.97 12.13
CA LEU A 286 -13.92 13.06 12.95
C LEU A 286 -15.17 12.86 12.06
N PRO A 287 -16.30 12.34 12.61
CA PRO A 287 -17.54 12.13 11.84
C PRO A 287 -18.07 13.36 11.12
N ARG A 288 -17.77 14.58 11.62
CA ARG A 288 -18.16 15.83 10.97
C ARG A 288 -17.29 16.23 9.76
N ALA A 289 -16.20 15.50 9.49
CA ALA A 289 -15.36 15.76 8.34
C ALA A 289 -16.15 15.60 7.03
N LYS A 290 -15.95 16.49 6.07
CA LYS A 290 -16.51 16.32 4.74
C LYS A 290 -15.88 15.12 4.04
N ALA A 291 -16.65 14.45 3.19
CA ALA A 291 -16.18 13.29 2.47
C ALA A 291 -15.25 13.64 1.28
N ASP A 292 -15.31 14.87 0.78
CA ASP A 292 -14.77 15.32 -0.51
C ASP A 292 -13.35 15.94 -0.44
N GLY A 293 -12.62 15.72 0.66
CA GLY A 293 -11.22 16.13 0.77
C GLY A 293 -10.97 17.54 1.28
N LYS A 294 -11.97 18.31 1.62
CA LYS A 294 -11.83 19.62 2.25
C LYS A 294 -11.69 19.46 3.75
N TRP A 295 -10.51 19.10 4.23
CA TRP A 295 -10.23 18.73 5.62
C TRP A 295 -9.39 19.78 6.34
N PRO A 296 -10.01 20.79 6.99
CA PRO A 296 -9.30 21.66 7.91
C PRO A 296 -8.78 20.88 9.14
N ALA A 297 -7.79 21.43 9.82
CA ALA A 297 -7.07 20.73 10.89
C ALA A 297 -7.96 20.28 12.07
N ASP A 298 -9.08 20.95 12.30
CA ASP A 298 -10.01 20.65 13.40
C ASP A 298 -10.91 19.44 13.15
N VAL A 299 -10.97 18.92 11.91
CA VAL A 299 -11.68 17.68 11.58
C VAL A 299 -10.75 16.48 11.42
N ILE A 300 -9.44 16.70 11.44
CA ILE A 300 -8.42 15.63 11.36
C ILE A 300 -8.05 15.22 12.79
N LYS A 301 -8.21 13.95 13.12
CA LYS A 301 -7.82 13.39 14.43
C LYS A 301 -6.30 13.43 14.61
N GLU A 302 -5.82 13.27 15.84
CA GLU A 302 -4.39 13.29 16.17
C GLU A 302 -3.57 12.32 15.29
N TYR A 303 -4.07 11.09 15.14
CA TYR A 303 -3.47 10.09 14.26
C TYR A 303 -3.36 10.60 12.81
N GLY A 304 -4.45 11.10 12.24
CA GLY A 304 -4.47 11.63 10.88
C GLY A 304 -3.52 12.82 10.68
N LYS A 305 -3.37 13.70 11.69
CA LYS A 305 -2.39 14.80 11.68
C LYS A 305 -0.96 14.27 11.62
N LYS A 306 -0.65 13.22 12.39
CA LYS A 306 0.67 12.59 12.38
C LYS A 306 0.94 11.90 11.03
N VAL A 307 -0.03 11.17 10.48
CA VAL A 307 0.08 10.58 9.13
C VAL A 307 0.37 11.66 8.09
N LYS A 308 -0.43 12.72 8.06
CA LYS A 308 -0.22 13.85 7.14
C LYS A 308 1.16 14.46 7.29
N SER A 309 1.61 14.69 8.52
CA SER A 309 2.95 15.23 8.81
C SER A 309 4.06 14.32 8.28
N ASN A 310 3.93 13.00 8.44
CA ASN A 310 4.90 12.05 7.91
C ASN A 310 4.92 12.07 6.37
N LEU A 311 3.77 12.08 5.72
CA LEU A 311 3.70 12.15 4.26
C LEU A 311 4.36 13.42 3.71
N LEU A 312 4.05 14.59 4.30
CA LEU A 312 4.67 15.86 3.90
C LEU A 312 6.20 15.90 4.16
N LYS A 313 6.66 15.18 5.19
CA LYS A 313 8.10 15.09 5.50
C LYS A 313 8.86 14.24 4.49
N TYR A 314 8.31 13.10 4.09
CA TYR A 314 9.02 12.10 3.29
C TYR A 314 8.66 12.14 1.80
N ASN A 315 7.60 12.86 1.42
CA ASN A 315 7.23 13.19 0.04
C ASN A 315 7.21 14.72 -0.12
N PRO A 316 8.35 15.40 -0.08
CA PRO A 316 8.45 16.87 -0.08
C PRO A 316 7.93 17.54 -1.37
#